data_36302618797fc57f702280f2f2299bdb
#
_entry.id   36302618797fc57f702280f2f2299bdb
#
_cell.length_a   1.000
_cell.length_b   1.000
_cell.length_c   1.000
_cell.angle_alpha   90.00
_cell.angle_beta   90.00
_cell.angle_gamma   90.00
#
_symmetry.space_group_name_H-M   'P 1'
#
loop_
_entity.id
_entity.type
_entity.pdbx_description
1 polymer ?
#
loop_
_entity_poly.entity_id
_entity_poly.type
_entity_poly.pdbx_seq_one_letter_code
_entity_poly.pdbx_strand_id
1 'polypeptide(L)'
;SPGMGRHGETGSVFARLGVPVLQAMVTYLSQEKWEQSFEGMDSMSVGSSVFEPELDGQIITTVIGCTEKQQGEHGSVSRTVPLPAQIDLVAGLAVSWGRLQVKSASEKKVAILLHNMPPRRDMLGCAYGLDAPESACRMIRSLQEKGLFLQRSWENGAELLRELLNGLTNENDTLSYTLMREKSAGVLAGRDYEQWFTGFPEHTRKEMEERWGQAPGEWLVLDQQILIPGIQNGNLFVGIQPARETEQEAEAACHSLKRPCPHQYLGYYKWIRDVFHADIIYHVGAHGTVEWLPGKALGLSADCYPELCLRELPNVYPYIVNLPGEGTQAKRRAAAVLIGHMPPPMKQAGLYGALEELSVLLEQYRNAEKYDKKQLAILEEELQKKAEALEIPKEARVSLDGLEGWLEEIRHSQIRDGLHILGKIPVGTRMEHILEFLSTGGETREVLKERLQEIPKELDAVCATFEGRFVPPGGSGCPSRDSREVLPTGRNFYGLHPGQI
;
A
#
# COMPACT_ATOMS: atom_id res chain seq x y z
N SER A 1 -30.99 6.24 0.78
CA SER A 1 -29.66 6.51 0.27
C SER A 1 -29.74 7.15 -1.12
N PRO A 2 -29.12 8.32 -1.41
CA PRO A 2 -29.19 8.99 -2.71
C PRO A 2 -28.35 8.35 -3.82
N GLY A 3 -27.78 7.16 -3.62
CA GLY A 3 -26.76 6.59 -4.49
C GLY A 3 -27.09 5.30 -5.26
N MET A 4 -28.28 4.70 -5.09
CA MET A 4 -28.65 3.49 -5.86
C MET A 4 -29.19 3.81 -7.26
N GLY A 5 -28.55 4.70 -8.01
CA GLY A 5 -28.71 4.88 -9.44
C GLY A 5 -27.72 3.97 -10.18
N ARG A 6 -28.23 3.25 -11.19
CA ARG A 6 -27.47 2.34 -12.06
C ARG A 6 -26.04 2.84 -12.31
N HIS A 7 -25.05 2.07 -11.91
CA HIS A 7 -23.64 2.31 -12.18
C HIS A 7 -23.43 2.45 -13.70
N GLY A 8 -23.17 3.67 -14.17
CA GLY A 8 -22.75 3.88 -15.55
C GLY A 8 -23.13 5.21 -16.21
N GLU A 9 -24.16 5.90 -15.79
CA GLU A 9 -24.57 7.10 -16.52
C GLU A 9 -24.94 8.25 -15.56
N THR A 10 -24.21 9.36 -15.70
CA THR A 10 -24.37 10.65 -15.02
C THR A 10 -23.81 10.67 -13.59
N GLY A 11 -22.68 11.33 -13.47
CA GLY A 11 -21.87 11.48 -12.28
C GLY A 11 -22.64 11.66 -10.97
N SER A 12 -22.21 10.93 -9.97
CA SER A 12 -22.73 11.04 -8.60
C SER A 12 -22.71 12.51 -8.16
N VAL A 13 -23.53 12.87 -7.19
CA VAL A 13 -23.52 14.23 -6.60
C VAL A 13 -22.10 14.63 -6.19
N PHE A 14 -21.32 13.70 -5.63
CA PHE A 14 -19.95 13.93 -5.20
C PHE A 14 -19.00 14.22 -6.36
N ALA A 15 -19.15 13.51 -7.49
CA ALA A 15 -18.36 13.81 -8.69
C ALA A 15 -18.65 15.22 -9.24
N ARG A 16 -19.92 15.70 -9.14
CA ARG A 16 -20.30 17.07 -9.53
C ARG A 16 -19.80 18.13 -8.57
N LEU A 17 -19.73 17.82 -7.27
CA LEU A 17 -19.10 18.68 -6.27
C LEU A 17 -17.60 18.84 -6.53
N GLY A 18 -16.94 17.79 -7.06
CA GLY A 18 -15.54 17.81 -7.42
C GLY A 18 -14.56 17.91 -6.24
N VAL A 19 -15.05 17.74 -5.00
CA VAL A 19 -14.26 17.83 -3.77
C VAL A 19 -14.29 16.50 -3.02
N PRO A 20 -13.22 16.13 -2.29
CA PRO A 20 -13.22 14.97 -1.43
C PRO A 20 -14.35 15.04 -0.40
N VAL A 21 -15.03 13.92 -0.19
CA VAL A 21 -16.14 13.81 0.75
C VAL A 21 -15.71 12.91 1.89
N LEU A 22 -15.74 13.41 3.11
CA LEU A 22 -15.35 12.68 4.31
C LEU A 22 -16.58 12.04 4.95
N GLN A 23 -16.51 10.77 5.25
CA GLN A 23 -17.52 10.05 6.01
C GLN A 23 -17.20 10.11 7.51
N ALA A 24 -17.90 10.96 8.23
CA ALA A 24 -17.89 11.02 9.68
C ALA A 24 -18.92 10.04 10.23
N MET A 25 -18.52 9.17 11.17
CA MET A 25 -19.34 8.05 11.61
C MET A 25 -19.94 8.26 12.99
N VAL A 26 -21.09 7.63 13.24
CA VAL A 26 -21.70 7.51 14.57
C VAL A 26 -21.93 6.02 14.83
N THR A 27 -21.66 5.57 16.07
CA THR A 27 -21.85 4.18 16.48
C THR A 27 -22.99 4.05 17.51
N TYR A 28 -23.66 2.89 17.51
CA TYR A 28 -24.62 2.53 18.57
C TYR A 28 -23.93 2.07 19.87
N LEU A 29 -22.61 1.94 19.89
CA LEU A 29 -21.86 1.70 21.11
C LEU A 29 -21.93 2.94 22.04
N SER A 30 -21.96 2.70 23.37
CA SER A 30 -21.64 3.78 24.33
C SER A 30 -20.18 4.21 24.19
N GLN A 31 -19.86 5.41 24.67
CA GLN A 31 -18.47 5.90 24.63
C GLN A 31 -17.52 4.93 25.31
N GLU A 32 -17.84 4.45 26.51
CA GLU A 32 -17.03 3.49 27.26
C GLU A 32 -16.79 2.20 26.45
N LYS A 33 -17.84 1.64 25.83
CA LYS A 33 -17.71 0.44 25.01
C LYS A 33 -16.88 0.69 23.75
N TRP A 34 -17.05 1.85 23.10
CA TRP A 34 -16.25 2.21 21.95
C TRP A 34 -14.76 2.38 22.32
N GLU A 35 -14.44 3.01 23.43
CA GLU A 35 -13.06 3.18 23.91
C GLU A 35 -12.38 1.82 24.16
N GLN A 36 -13.10 0.85 24.72
CA GLN A 36 -12.60 -0.49 25.02
C GLN A 36 -12.66 -1.47 23.84
N SER A 37 -13.44 -1.17 22.79
CA SER A 37 -13.63 -2.07 21.65
C SER A 37 -12.42 -2.08 20.73
N PHE A 38 -11.97 -3.28 20.37
CA PHE A 38 -11.00 -3.47 19.29
C PHE A 38 -11.67 -3.30 17.92
N GLU A 39 -12.91 -3.73 17.75
CA GLU A 39 -13.68 -3.60 16.50
C GLU A 39 -13.95 -2.13 16.16
N GLY A 40 -14.16 -1.28 17.18
CA GLY A 40 -14.39 0.17 17.06
C GLY A 40 -15.79 0.56 16.60
N MET A 41 -16.55 -0.31 15.93
CA MET A 41 -17.94 -0.09 15.53
C MET A 41 -18.79 -1.34 15.76
N ASP A 42 -20.09 -1.12 15.95
CA ASP A 42 -21.05 -2.21 15.97
C ASP A 42 -21.40 -2.67 14.55
N SER A 43 -21.79 -3.94 14.39
CA SER A 43 -22.06 -4.55 13.09
C SER A 43 -23.23 -3.93 12.32
N MET A 44 -24.20 -3.32 13.02
CA MET A 44 -25.34 -2.65 12.38
C MET A 44 -24.92 -1.33 11.71
N SER A 45 -24.00 -0.61 12.33
CA SER A 45 -23.51 0.68 11.79
C SER A 45 -22.56 0.51 10.61
N VAL A 46 -21.84 -0.63 10.50
CA VAL A 46 -20.81 -0.83 9.48
C VAL A 46 -21.38 -0.76 8.06
N GLY A 47 -22.53 -1.35 7.79
CA GLY A 47 -23.17 -1.35 6.47
C GLY A 47 -23.38 0.06 5.93
N SER A 48 -24.13 0.88 6.68
CA SER A 48 -24.52 2.23 6.26
C SER A 48 -23.45 3.29 6.45
N SER A 49 -22.52 3.08 7.40
CA SER A 49 -21.52 4.09 7.73
C SER A 49 -20.15 3.84 7.07
N VAL A 50 -19.91 2.65 6.52
CA VAL A 50 -18.64 2.28 5.90
C VAL A 50 -18.84 1.76 4.48
N PHE A 51 -19.61 0.67 4.30
CA PHE A 51 -19.68 0.02 2.99
C PHE A 51 -20.38 0.88 1.94
N GLU A 52 -21.59 1.42 2.25
CA GLU A 52 -22.28 2.31 1.32
C GLU A 52 -21.49 3.58 0.98
N PRO A 53 -20.87 4.28 1.96
CA PRO A 53 -19.99 5.42 1.65
C PRO A 53 -18.76 5.07 0.82
N GLU A 54 -18.16 3.89 1.00
CA GLU A 54 -17.05 3.45 0.13
C GLU A 54 -17.49 3.29 -1.32
N LEU A 55 -18.70 2.76 -1.58
CA LEU A 55 -19.26 2.64 -2.93
C LEU A 55 -19.50 4.00 -3.59
N ASP A 56 -19.76 5.03 -2.80
CA ASP A 56 -19.90 6.41 -3.26
C ASP A 56 -18.57 7.16 -3.39
N GLY A 57 -17.43 6.53 -3.05
CA GLY A 57 -16.09 7.12 -3.12
C GLY A 57 -15.74 8.04 -1.97
N GLN A 58 -16.49 7.98 -0.87
CA GLN A 58 -16.20 8.77 0.32
C GLN A 58 -14.94 8.26 1.04
N ILE A 59 -14.24 9.15 1.69
CA ILE A 59 -13.09 8.85 2.55
C ILE A 59 -13.60 8.44 3.92
N ILE A 60 -13.35 7.21 4.31
CA ILE A 60 -13.74 6.69 5.63
C ILE A 60 -12.82 7.29 6.67
N THR A 61 -13.38 8.00 7.65
CA THR A 61 -12.62 8.63 8.73
C THR A 61 -12.83 7.88 10.05
N THR A 62 -13.27 8.53 11.10
CA THR A 62 -13.45 7.94 12.42
C THR A 62 -14.86 8.18 12.99
N VAL A 63 -15.13 7.56 14.14
CA VAL A 63 -16.35 7.75 14.92
C VAL A 63 -16.30 9.09 15.63
N ILE A 64 -17.24 9.99 15.33
CA ILE A 64 -17.37 11.32 15.92
C ILE A 64 -18.43 11.40 17.00
N GLY A 65 -19.21 10.34 17.22
CA GLY A 65 -20.25 10.28 18.24
C GLY A 65 -20.66 8.87 18.60
N CYS A 66 -21.00 8.68 19.86
CA CYS A 66 -21.46 7.43 20.47
C CYS A 66 -22.92 7.55 20.88
N THR A 67 -23.59 6.43 21.09
CA THR A 67 -25.01 6.40 21.52
C THR A 67 -25.13 6.03 22.98
N GLU A 68 -25.57 6.97 23.81
CA GLU A 68 -25.82 6.75 25.22
C GLU A 68 -27.32 6.51 25.48
N LYS A 69 -27.64 5.55 26.35
CA LYS A 69 -29.01 5.27 26.79
C LYS A 69 -29.27 5.98 28.13
N GLN A 70 -30.23 6.88 28.14
CA GLN A 70 -30.71 7.54 29.36
C GLN A 70 -32.08 6.98 29.76
N GLN A 71 -32.20 6.60 31.02
CA GLN A 71 -33.50 6.23 31.60
C GLN A 71 -34.31 7.51 31.87
N GLY A 72 -35.45 7.63 31.23
CA GLY A 72 -36.45 8.67 31.48
C GLY A 72 -37.68 8.14 32.20
N GLU A 73 -38.58 9.03 32.61
CA GLU A 73 -39.84 8.64 33.32
C GLU A 73 -40.72 7.72 32.49
N HIS A 74 -40.60 7.74 31.16
CA HIS A 74 -41.46 6.97 30.24
C HIS A 74 -40.69 5.90 29.44
N GLY A 75 -39.47 5.52 29.87
CA GLY A 75 -38.65 4.50 29.22
C GLY A 75 -37.23 4.98 28.88
N SER A 76 -36.45 4.13 28.18
CA SER A 76 -35.09 4.44 27.76
C SER A 76 -35.08 5.27 26.49
N VAL A 77 -34.37 6.39 26.51
CA VAL A 77 -34.11 7.27 25.34
C VAL A 77 -32.68 7.14 24.94
N SER A 78 -32.40 6.94 23.62
CA SER A 78 -31.07 6.95 23.06
C SER A 78 -30.70 8.37 22.62
N ARG A 79 -29.52 8.81 23.02
CA ARG A 79 -28.96 10.12 22.65
C ARG A 79 -27.56 9.96 22.08
N THR A 80 -27.28 10.63 20.97
CA THR A 80 -25.91 10.71 20.45
C THR A 80 -25.11 11.71 21.27
N VAL A 81 -23.94 11.26 21.77
CA VAL A 81 -22.98 12.07 22.50
C VAL A 81 -21.77 12.32 21.59
N PRO A 82 -21.36 13.57 21.37
CA PRO A 82 -20.24 13.88 20.51
C PRO A 82 -18.90 13.48 21.17
N LEU A 83 -17.92 13.14 20.34
CA LEU A 83 -16.53 12.88 20.73
C LEU A 83 -15.66 14.06 20.26
N PRO A 84 -15.37 15.08 21.08
CA PRO A 84 -14.74 16.32 20.64
C PRO A 84 -13.40 16.11 19.93
N ALA A 85 -12.50 15.30 20.46
CA ALA A 85 -11.20 15.03 19.87
C ALA A 85 -11.30 14.43 18.45
N GLN A 86 -12.29 13.56 18.24
CA GLN A 86 -12.53 12.94 16.92
C GLN A 86 -13.19 13.91 15.94
N ILE A 87 -14.05 14.81 16.44
CA ILE A 87 -14.62 15.88 15.64
C ILE A 87 -13.52 16.83 15.17
N ASP A 88 -12.61 17.24 16.06
CA ASP A 88 -11.49 18.12 15.72
C ASP A 88 -10.59 17.46 14.66
N LEU A 89 -10.31 16.16 14.79
CA LEU A 89 -9.53 15.40 13.81
C LEU A 89 -10.18 15.40 12.42
N VAL A 90 -11.47 15.07 12.33
CA VAL A 90 -12.20 15.03 11.05
C VAL A 90 -12.32 16.42 10.44
N ALA A 91 -12.59 17.44 11.26
CA ALA A 91 -12.64 18.83 10.82
C ALA A 91 -11.28 19.32 10.31
N GLY A 92 -10.19 18.99 11.01
CA GLY A 92 -8.83 19.30 10.59
C GLY A 92 -8.46 18.62 9.26
N LEU A 93 -8.83 17.35 9.08
CA LEU A 93 -8.64 16.64 7.82
C LEU A 93 -9.45 17.29 6.67
N ALA A 94 -10.69 17.73 6.93
CA ALA A 94 -11.49 18.45 5.94
C ALA A 94 -10.83 19.78 5.55
N VAL A 95 -10.29 20.51 6.52
CA VAL A 95 -9.53 21.75 6.26
C VAL A 95 -8.28 21.47 5.43
N SER A 96 -7.56 20.38 5.72
CA SER A 96 -6.36 19.99 4.97
C SER A 96 -6.68 19.66 3.52
N TRP A 97 -7.74 18.90 3.24
CA TRP A 97 -8.21 18.66 1.88
C TRP A 97 -8.67 19.95 1.17
N GLY A 98 -9.38 20.82 1.88
CA GLY A 98 -9.80 22.13 1.36
C GLY A 98 -8.60 23.04 1.05
N ARG A 99 -7.55 22.99 1.89
CA ARG A 99 -6.31 23.77 1.68
C ARG A 99 -5.61 23.38 0.38
N LEU A 100 -5.63 22.09 0.00
CA LEU A 100 -5.08 21.64 -1.28
C LEU A 100 -5.75 22.30 -2.49
N GLN A 101 -7.02 22.72 -2.40
CA GLN A 101 -7.70 23.39 -3.51
C GLN A 101 -7.27 24.86 -3.67
N VAL A 102 -7.02 25.55 -2.55
CA VAL A 102 -6.77 27.00 -2.57
C VAL A 102 -5.29 27.36 -2.59
N LYS A 103 -4.41 26.45 -2.11
CA LYS A 103 -2.97 26.64 -2.10
C LYS A 103 -2.40 26.53 -3.51
N SER A 104 -1.52 27.48 -3.90
CA SER A 104 -0.88 27.40 -5.22
C SER A 104 -0.04 26.12 -5.35
N ALA A 105 0.01 25.54 -6.54
CA ALA A 105 0.73 24.28 -6.78
C ALA A 105 2.21 24.36 -6.39
N SER A 106 2.84 25.52 -6.65
CA SER A 106 4.25 25.76 -6.34
C SER A 106 4.55 25.91 -4.84
N GLU A 107 3.54 26.13 -4.00
CA GLU A 107 3.68 26.22 -2.55
C GLU A 107 3.33 24.92 -1.83
N LYS A 108 2.63 24.00 -2.50
CA LYS A 108 2.26 22.71 -1.90
C LYS A 108 3.50 21.88 -1.61
N LYS A 109 3.51 21.25 -0.45
CA LYS A 109 4.56 20.30 -0.05
C LYS A 109 4.03 18.87 -0.11
N VAL A 110 4.74 18.01 -0.81
CA VAL A 110 4.34 16.62 -1.09
C VAL A 110 5.34 15.66 -0.46
N ALA A 111 4.84 14.64 0.25
CA ALA A 111 5.64 13.50 0.67
C ALA A 111 5.26 12.27 -0.16
N ILE A 112 6.24 11.56 -0.74
CA ILE A 112 6.07 10.27 -1.41
C ILE A 112 6.93 9.26 -0.66
N LEU A 113 6.30 8.24 -0.08
CA LEU A 113 7.00 7.21 0.68
C LEU A 113 7.06 5.91 -0.11
N LEU A 114 8.27 5.43 -0.35
CA LEU A 114 8.49 4.10 -0.93
C LEU A 114 8.53 3.05 0.17
N HIS A 115 7.82 1.95 -0.07
CA HIS A 115 7.80 0.81 0.84
C HIS A 115 9.17 0.16 0.97
N ASN A 116 9.51 -0.29 2.19
CA ASN A 116 10.77 -0.97 2.49
C ASN A 116 10.53 -2.04 3.58
N MET A 117 10.12 -3.22 3.17
CA MET A 117 9.90 -4.35 4.06
C MET A 117 10.28 -5.68 3.38
N PRO A 118 11.11 -6.49 4.01
CA PRO A 118 11.90 -6.21 5.22
C PRO A 118 12.81 -4.97 5.07
N PRO A 119 13.30 -4.37 6.18
CA PRO A 119 14.02 -3.09 6.16
C PRO A 119 15.47 -3.22 5.65
N ARG A 120 15.64 -3.81 4.48
CA ARG A 120 16.92 -4.02 3.78
C ARG A 120 17.05 -3.10 2.58
N ARG A 121 18.27 -2.79 2.18
CA ARG A 121 18.56 -1.92 1.04
C ARG A 121 18.07 -2.50 -0.29
N ASP A 122 18.19 -3.81 -0.48
CA ASP A 122 17.74 -4.52 -1.70
C ASP A 122 16.22 -4.65 -1.81
N MET A 123 15.49 -4.36 -0.71
CA MET A 123 14.03 -4.38 -0.65
C MET A 123 13.40 -2.98 -0.74
N LEU A 124 14.22 -1.94 -0.95
CA LEU A 124 13.70 -0.58 -1.10
C LEU A 124 12.88 -0.43 -2.39
N GLY A 125 11.65 0.03 -2.24
CA GLY A 125 10.72 0.20 -3.35
C GLY A 125 10.16 -1.12 -3.88
N CYS A 126 10.31 -2.24 -3.16
CA CYS A 126 9.63 -3.47 -3.48
C CYS A 126 8.12 -3.31 -3.33
N ALA A 127 7.39 -3.76 -4.35
CA ALA A 127 5.94 -3.70 -4.38
C ALA A 127 5.38 -4.91 -5.11
N TYR A 128 4.22 -5.40 -4.67
CA TYR A 128 3.57 -6.52 -5.33
C TYR A 128 3.03 -6.09 -6.71
N GLY A 129 3.75 -6.46 -7.77
CA GLY A 129 3.32 -6.20 -9.15
C GLY A 129 3.53 -4.78 -9.66
N LEU A 130 4.04 -3.84 -8.87
CA LEU A 130 4.32 -2.47 -9.26
C LEU A 130 5.83 -2.20 -9.32
N ASP A 131 6.29 -1.54 -10.36
CA ASP A 131 7.59 -0.85 -10.38
C ASP A 131 7.42 0.46 -9.62
N ALA A 132 7.62 0.42 -8.30
CA ALA A 132 7.35 1.56 -7.43
C ALA A 132 8.33 2.73 -7.66
N PRO A 133 9.64 2.54 -7.87
CA PRO A 133 10.55 3.64 -8.18
C PRO A 133 10.20 4.36 -9.49
N GLU A 134 9.93 3.61 -10.58
CA GLU A 134 9.55 4.21 -11.85
C GLU A 134 8.18 4.89 -11.77
N SER A 135 7.23 4.26 -11.06
CA SER A 135 5.91 4.85 -10.83
C SER A 135 6.00 6.14 -10.03
N ALA A 136 6.81 6.18 -8.96
CA ALA A 136 7.07 7.41 -8.19
C ALA A 136 7.70 8.49 -9.06
N CYS A 137 8.67 8.16 -9.90
CA CYS A 137 9.29 9.10 -10.82
C CYS A 137 8.27 9.70 -11.80
N ARG A 138 7.35 8.89 -12.33
CA ARG A 138 6.25 9.36 -13.20
C ARG A 138 5.24 10.23 -12.44
N MET A 139 4.87 9.85 -11.22
CA MET A 139 4.04 10.68 -10.34
C MET A 139 4.68 12.05 -10.12
N ILE A 140 5.96 12.08 -9.74
CA ILE A 140 6.71 13.32 -9.51
C ILE A 140 6.69 14.21 -10.75
N ARG A 141 6.91 13.64 -11.93
CA ARG A 141 6.87 14.38 -13.20
C ARG A 141 5.48 14.96 -13.48
N SER A 142 4.42 14.18 -13.29
CA SER A 142 3.04 14.67 -13.46
C SER A 142 2.70 15.78 -12.46
N LEU A 143 3.16 15.68 -11.21
CA LEU A 143 2.96 16.73 -10.19
C LEU A 143 3.79 17.99 -10.53
N GLN A 144 4.99 17.84 -11.09
CA GLN A 144 5.80 18.96 -11.58
C GLN A 144 5.12 19.67 -12.74
N GLU A 145 4.51 18.93 -13.68
CA GLU A 145 3.71 19.49 -14.78
C GLU A 145 2.48 20.28 -14.25
N LYS A 146 1.96 19.90 -13.09
CA LYS A 146 0.91 20.62 -12.36
C LYS A 146 1.42 21.82 -11.55
N GLY A 147 2.73 22.03 -11.51
CA GLY A 147 3.38 23.18 -10.88
C GLY A 147 4.03 22.93 -9.53
N LEU A 148 4.18 21.67 -9.09
CA LEU A 148 4.97 21.35 -7.90
C LEU A 148 6.41 21.84 -8.08
N PHE A 149 6.92 22.62 -7.11
CA PHE A 149 8.29 23.12 -7.17
C PHE A 149 9.31 22.05 -6.81
N LEU A 150 10.22 21.80 -7.75
CA LEU A 150 11.39 20.93 -7.59
C LEU A 150 12.67 21.69 -7.90
N GLN A 151 13.75 21.39 -7.19
CA GLN A 151 15.09 21.91 -7.50
C GLN A 151 15.74 21.17 -8.67
N ARG A 152 15.40 19.89 -8.84
CA ARG A 152 15.91 19.00 -9.91
C ARG A 152 14.88 17.92 -10.26
N SER A 153 15.08 17.26 -11.37
CA SER A 153 14.25 16.13 -11.84
C SER A 153 15.10 14.87 -11.97
N TRP A 154 14.45 13.70 -11.88
CA TRP A 154 15.06 12.40 -12.19
C TRP A 154 14.60 11.93 -13.56
N GLU A 155 15.52 11.33 -14.32
CA GLU A 155 15.18 10.79 -15.64
C GLU A 155 14.33 9.53 -15.58
N ASN A 156 14.53 8.71 -14.54
CA ASN A 156 13.83 7.43 -14.37
C ASN A 156 13.89 6.96 -12.92
N GLY A 157 13.12 5.90 -12.62
CA GLY A 157 13.06 5.32 -11.29
C GLY A 157 14.38 4.71 -10.80
N ALA A 158 15.25 4.25 -11.72
CA ALA A 158 16.54 3.70 -11.33
C ALA A 158 17.49 4.80 -10.82
N GLU A 159 17.41 6.01 -11.37
CA GLU A 159 18.17 7.16 -10.87
C GLU A 159 17.67 7.58 -9.49
N LEU A 160 16.36 7.70 -9.31
CA LEU A 160 15.73 8.00 -8.03
C LEU A 160 16.12 6.96 -6.97
N LEU A 161 16.02 5.67 -7.29
CA LEU A 161 16.37 4.59 -6.38
C LEU A 161 17.86 4.62 -5.98
N ARG A 162 18.75 4.86 -6.95
CA ARG A 162 20.19 4.96 -6.69
C ARG A 162 20.49 6.10 -5.73
N GLU A 163 19.83 7.23 -5.87
CA GLU A 163 20.03 8.36 -4.98
C GLU A 163 19.51 8.08 -3.57
N LEU A 164 18.31 7.47 -3.44
CA LEU A 164 17.79 7.01 -2.14
C LEU A 164 18.76 6.03 -1.46
N LEU A 165 19.32 5.07 -2.20
CA LEU A 165 20.28 4.11 -1.68
C LEU A 165 21.63 4.75 -1.31
N ASN A 166 22.00 5.87 -1.89
CA ASN A 166 23.18 6.66 -1.50
C ASN A 166 22.95 7.52 -0.25
N GLY A 167 21.68 7.74 0.11
CA GLY A 167 21.26 8.42 1.32
C GLY A 167 21.27 7.54 2.58
N LEU A 168 20.63 8.03 3.63
CA LEU A 168 20.31 7.25 4.82
C LEU A 168 19.14 6.31 4.51
N THR A 169 19.25 5.04 4.92
CA THR A 169 18.23 4.01 4.76
C THR A 169 17.87 3.39 6.13
N ASN A 170 16.89 2.49 6.17
CA ASN A 170 16.56 1.75 7.37
C ASN A 170 17.69 0.81 7.82
N GLU A 171 18.48 0.29 6.87
CA GLU A 171 19.69 -0.50 7.11
C GLU A 171 20.90 0.43 7.09
N ASN A 172 21.55 0.63 8.23
CA ASN A 172 22.61 1.62 8.40
C ASN A 172 23.87 1.12 9.13
N ASP A 173 23.98 -0.18 9.37
CA ASP A 173 25.01 -0.80 10.21
C ASP A 173 26.46 -0.50 9.76
N THR A 174 26.63 -0.08 8.52
CA THR A 174 27.96 0.21 7.93
C THR A 174 28.32 1.70 7.91
N LEU A 175 27.40 2.60 8.31
CA LEU A 175 27.62 4.04 8.26
C LEU A 175 28.21 4.58 9.56
N SER A 176 29.22 5.45 9.45
CA SER A 176 29.69 6.24 10.61
C SER A 176 28.62 7.28 11.02
N TYR A 177 28.62 7.67 12.27
CA TYR A 177 27.69 8.67 12.82
C TYR A 177 27.69 9.99 12.03
N THR A 178 28.84 10.49 11.64
CA THR A 178 28.96 11.70 10.82
C THR A 178 28.27 11.52 9.47
N LEU A 179 28.50 10.38 8.83
CA LEU A 179 27.92 10.08 7.52
C LEU A 179 26.42 9.86 7.58
N MET A 180 25.89 9.26 8.66
CA MET A 180 24.43 9.12 8.87
C MET A 180 23.76 10.49 8.90
N ARG A 181 24.35 11.46 9.61
CA ARG A 181 23.80 12.82 9.71
C ARG A 181 23.86 13.56 8.37
N GLU A 182 24.97 13.47 7.64
CA GLU A 182 25.13 14.09 6.32
C GLU A 182 24.16 13.52 5.28
N LYS A 183 23.86 12.24 5.37
CA LYS A 183 22.99 11.53 4.45
C LYS A 183 21.50 11.56 4.84
N SER A 184 21.15 12.11 6.00
CA SER A 184 19.79 12.28 6.43
C SER A 184 19.09 13.41 5.68
N ALA A 185 17.85 13.20 5.22
CA ALA A 185 17.05 14.24 4.59
C ALA A 185 16.62 15.35 5.56
N GLY A 186 16.62 15.05 6.85
CA GLY A 186 16.25 15.97 7.91
C GLY A 186 16.43 15.36 9.29
N VAL A 187 16.14 16.13 10.31
CA VAL A 187 16.20 15.68 11.70
C VAL A 187 14.98 16.17 12.49
N LEU A 188 14.52 15.37 13.43
CA LEU A 188 13.57 15.79 14.45
C LEU A 188 14.29 15.87 15.80
N ALA A 189 14.22 17.00 16.48
CA ALA A 189 14.79 17.15 17.80
C ALA A 189 14.12 16.20 18.80
N GLY A 190 14.92 15.44 19.56
CA GLY A 190 14.41 14.48 20.55
C GLY A 190 13.49 15.12 21.56
N ARG A 191 13.84 16.30 22.07
CA ARG A 191 12.98 17.06 23.01
C ARG A 191 11.58 17.33 22.45
N ASP A 192 11.46 17.63 21.15
CA ASP A 192 10.17 17.94 20.51
C ASP A 192 9.36 16.65 20.32
N TYR A 193 10.06 15.53 20.10
CA TYR A 193 9.46 14.20 20.09
C TYR A 193 9.01 13.77 21.48
N GLU A 194 9.88 13.87 22.49
CA GLU A 194 9.61 13.53 23.89
C GLU A 194 8.42 14.31 24.44
N GLN A 195 8.39 15.64 24.22
CA GLN A 195 7.26 16.48 24.62
C GLN A 195 5.95 16.02 23.99
N TRP A 196 5.95 15.64 22.71
CA TRP A 196 4.78 15.11 22.03
C TRP A 196 4.40 13.72 22.58
N PHE A 197 5.38 12.85 22.80
CA PHE A 197 5.20 11.50 23.33
C PHE A 197 4.61 11.50 24.75
N THR A 198 4.95 12.47 25.60
CA THR A 198 4.36 12.60 26.94
C THR A 198 2.85 12.84 26.91
N GLY A 199 2.31 13.34 25.79
CA GLY A 199 0.87 13.52 25.59
C GLY A 199 0.11 12.23 25.22
N PHE A 200 0.81 11.11 25.01
CA PHE A 200 0.17 9.84 24.68
C PHE A 200 -0.44 9.18 25.93
N PRO A 201 -1.46 8.32 25.75
CA PRO A 201 -1.98 7.50 26.85
C PRO A 201 -0.87 6.71 27.54
N GLU A 202 -1.00 6.53 28.85
CA GLU A 202 0.01 5.85 29.66
C GLU A 202 0.30 4.43 29.16
N HIS A 203 -0.74 3.68 28.77
CA HIS A 203 -0.56 2.32 28.24
C HIS A 203 0.26 2.31 26.97
N THR A 204 0.01 3.22 26.02
CA THR A 204 0.76 3.34 24.75
C THR A 204 2.22 3.66 25.00
N ARG A 205 2.49 4.62 25.90
CA ARG A 205 3.87 4.97 26.29
C ARG A 205 4.60 3.77 26.91
N LYS A 206 3.95 3.09 27.84
CA LYS A 206 4.52 1.93 28.53
C LYS A 206 4.83 0.79 27.56
N GLU A 207 3.92 0.43 26.64
CA GLU A 207 4.15 -0.60 25.65
C GLU A 207 5.33 -0.27 24.72
N MET A 208 5.46 0.99 24.30
CA MET A 208 6.59 1.43 23.47
C MET A 208 7.91 1.42 24.25
N GLU A 209 7.92 1.93 25.48
CA GLU A 209 9.13 1.98 26.30
C GLU A 209 9.60 0.58 26.72
N GLU A 210 8.69 -0.34 27.02
CA GLU A 210 9.03 -1.75 27.32
C GLU A 210 9.69 -2.46 26.14
N ARG A 211 9.30 -2.13 24.89
CA ARG A 211 9.83 -2.77 23.70
C ARG A 211 11.04 -2.04 23.09
N TRP A 212 11.02 -0.73 23.05
CA TRP A 212 11.95 0.10 22.28
C TRP A 212 12.81 1.05 23.14
N GLY A 213 12.70 0.95 24.46
CA GLY A 213 13.42 1.83 25.40
C GLY A 213 12.76 3.20 25.54
N GLN A 214 13.44 4.08 26.27
CA GLN A 214 12.95 5.44 26.53
C GLN A 214 12.98 6.29 25.25
N ALA A 215 12.02 7.22 25.11
CA ALA A 215 12.01 8.19 24.05
C ALA A 215 13.31 9.05 24.05
N PRO A 216 13.87 9.41 22.90
CA PRO A 216 13.40 9.17 21.53
C PRO A 216 13.84 7.82 20.93
N GLY A 217 14.30 6.84 21.72
CA GLY A 217 14.78 5.54 21.29
C GLY A 217 16.23 5.57 20.82
N GLU A 218 16.66 4.46 20.21
CA GLU A 218 18.05 4.29 19.74
C GLU A 218 18.15 4.15 18.22
N TRP A 219 17.11 3.62 17.58
CA TRP A 219 17.16 3.33 16.14
C TRP A 219 17.05 4.60 15.30
N LEU A 220 18.04 4.84 14.42
CA LEU A 220 18.18 6.09 13.66
C LEU A 220 18.17 7.35 14.54
N VAL A 221 18.69 7.24 15.75
CA VAL A 221 18.85 8.37 16.68
C VAL A 221 20.33 8.67 16.88
N LEU A 222 20.67 9.94 16.75
CA LEU A 222 22.04 10.46 16.97
C LEU A 222 21.96 11.78 17.72
N ASP A 223 22.75 11.94 18.79
CA ASP A 223 22.80 13.16 19.60
C ASP A 223 21.40 13.64 20.02
N GLN A 224 20.54 12.72 20.49
CA GLN A 224 19.14 12.99 20.83
C GLN A 224 18.33 13.59 19.65
N GLN A 225 18.66 13.25 18.43
CA GLN A 225 17.92 13.64 17.22
C GLN A 225 17.52 12.39 16.42
N ILE A 226 16.25 12.31 16.02
CA ILE A 226 15.77 11.28 15.11
C ILE A 226 16.12 11.68 13.70
N LEU A 227 16.88 10.83 13.00
CA LEU A 227 17.32 11.04 11.62
C LEU A 227 16.23 10.56 10.64
N ILE A 228 16.07 11.27 9.53
CA ILE A 228 15.00 11.03 8.54
C ILE A 228 15.57 10.44 7.25
N PRO A 229 15.35 9.15 6.95
CA PRO A 229 15.71 8.53 5.68
C PRO A 229 14.90 9.08 4.50
N GLY A 230 15.58 9.49 3.42
CA GLY A 230 14.93 10.00 2.22
C GLY A 230 15.72 11.11 1.53
N ILE A 231 15.05 11.82 0.62
CA ILE A 231 15.58 12.95 -0.16
C ILE A 231 14.59 14.11 -0.07
N GLN A 232 15.07 15.30 0.27
CA GLN A 232 14.31 16.53 0.13
C GLN A 232 14.72 17.26 -1.15
N ASN A 233 13.75 17.62 -1.99
CA ASN A 233 13.98 18.25 -3.30
C ASN A 233 12.93 19.36 -3.54
N GLY A 234 13.26 20.58 -3.14
CA GLY A 234 12.31 21.68 -3.15
C GLY A 234 11.12 21.41 -2.22
N ASN A 235 9.93 21.38 -2.77
CA ASN A 235 8.69 21.12 -2.06
C ASN A 235 8.28 19.62 -2.08
N LEU A 236 9.17 18.75 -2.51
CA LEU A 236 9.00 17.30 -2.50
C LEU A 236 9.91 16.65 -1.45
N PHE A 237 9.38 15.73 -0.69
CA PHE A 237 10.12 14.76 0.10
C PHE A 237 9.86 13.36 -0.47
N VAL A 238 10.89 12.67 -0.93
CA VAL A 238 10.83 11.26 -1.28
C VAL A 238 11.46 10.47 -0.15
N GLY A 239 10.64 9.77 0.61
CA GLY A 239 11.03 9.08 1.82
C GLY A 239 11.08 7.57 1.66
N ILE A 240 11.82 6.93 2.55
CA ILE A 240 11.80 5.48 2.76
C ILE A 240 10.89 5.25 3.94
N GLN A 241 9.82 4.45 3.75
CA GLN A 241 8.91 4.14 4.84
C GLN A 241 9.70 3.52 6.00
N PRO A 242 9.58 4.07 7.22
CA PRO A 242 10.38 3.61 8.35
C PRO A 242 10.08 2.16 8.70
N ALA A 243 11.10 1.46 9.16
CA ALA A 243 10.93 0.11 9.65
C ALA A 243 10.11 0.10 10.95
N ARG A 244 9.13 -0.79 11.02
CA ARG A 244 8.32 -1.00 12.23
C ARG A 244 8.84 -2.13 13.12
N GLU A 245 9.86 -2.87 12.65
CA GLU A 245 10.46 -3.99 13.33
C GLU A 245 11.87 -4.26 12.80
N THR A 246 12.66 -5.04 13.52
CA THR A 246 13.95 -5.55 13.04
C THR A 246 13.77 -6.46 11.83
N GLU A 247 14.83 -6.69 11.05
CA GLU A 247 14.78 -7.56 9.88
C GLU A 247 14.30 -8.97 10.24
N GLN A 248 14.79 -9.53 11.35
CA GLN A 248 14.47 -10.89 11.81
C GLN A 248 13.01 -11.06 12.19
N GLU A 249 12.35 -10.00 12.65
CA GLU A 249 10.95 -10.03 13.09
C GLU A 249 10.01 -9.35 12.08
N ALA A 250 10.52 -8.85 10.96
CA ALA A 250 9.77 -8.06 10.00
C ALA A 250 8.54 -8.80 9.44
N GLU A 251 8.69 -10.07 9.07
CA GLU A 251 7.59 -10.89 8.55
C GLU A 251 6.49 -11.11 9.60
N ALA A 252 6.88 -11.46 10.82
CA ALA A 252 5.93 -11.67 11.92
C ALA A 252 5.22 -10.38 12.36
N ALA A 253 5.84 -9.22 12.12
CA ALA A 253 5.28 -7.91 12.45
C ALA A 253 4.41 -7.34 11.32
N CYS A 254 4.56 -7.78 10.08
CA CYS A 254 3.97 -7.17 8.88
C CYS A 254 2.48 -6.84 9.04
N HIS A 255 1.69 -7.79 9.49
CA HIS A 255 0.25 -7.63 9.69
C HIS A 255 -0.18 -7.65 11.17
N SER A 256 0.75 -7.43 12.11
CA SER A 256 0.44 -7.45 13.53
C SER A 256 -0.17 -6.14 14.00
N LEU A 257 -1.42 -6.19 14.44
CA LEU A 257 -2.14 -5.07 15.07
C LEU A 257 -1.85 -4.90 16.57
N LYS A 258 -0.87 -5.63 17.10
CA LYS A 258 -0.55 -5.63 18.55
C LYS A 258 0.87 -5.18 18.88
N ARG A 259 1.76 -5.13 17.89
CA ARG A 259 3.17 -4.79 18.10
C ARG A 259 3.37 -3.28 17.97
N PRO A 260 3.78 -2.54 19.03
CA PRO A 260 4.08 -1.13 18.93
C PRO A 260 5.26 -0.90 17.99
N CYS A 261 5.19 0.17 17.20
CA CYS A 261 6.30 0.56 16.34
C CYS A 261 7.38 1.29 17.13
N PRO A 262 8.63 1.36 16.61
CA PRO A 262 9.71 2.10 17.25
C PRO A 262 9.43 3.61 17.32
N HIS A 263 10.11 4.31 18.23
CA HIS A 263 10.02 5.77 18.37
C HIS A 263 10.37 6.51 17.07
N GLN A 264 11.39 6.05 16.36
CA GLN A 264 11.77 6.63 15.05
C GLN A 264 10.63 6.55 14.03
N TYR A 265 9.78 5.51 14.06
CA TYR A 265 8.63 5.40 13.16
C TYR A 265 7.65 6.55 13.36
N LEU A 266 7.22 6.79 14.60
CA LEU A 266 6.34 7.90 14.93
C LEU A 266 7.02 9.26 14.71
N GLY A 267 8.30 9.37 15.07
CA GLY A 267 9.10 10.57 14.84
C GLY A 267 9.23 10.94 13.38
N TYR A 268 9.33 9.94 12.49
CA TYR A 268 9.39 10.14 11.06
C TYR A 268 8.11 10.80 10.51
N TYR A 269 6.92 10.27 10.87
CA TYR A 269 5.64 10.86 10.45
C TYR A 269 5.40 12.23 11.10
N LYS A 270 5.81 12.40 12.37
CA LYS A 270 5.79 13.71 13.03
C LYS A 270 6.64 14.72 12.28
N TRP A 271 7.85 14.34 11.83
CA TRP A 271 8.70 15.21 11.03
C TRP A 271 8.05 15.62 9.70
N ILE A 272 7.43 14.67 8.99
CA ILE A 272 6.70 14.95 7.73
C ILE A 272 5.62 16.01 7.94
N ARG A 273 4.85 15.90 9.03
CA ARG A 273 3.76 16.85 9.32
C ARG A 273 4.28 18.18 9.86
N ASP A 274 5.12 18.14 10.89
CA ASP A 274 5.37 19.28 11.77
C ASP A 274 6.65 20.05 11.39
N VAL A 275 7.59 19.42 10.67
CA VAL A 275 8.87 20.04 10.25
C VAL A 275 8.89 20.26 8.74
N PHE A 276 8.65 19.22 7.95
CA PHE A 276 8.54 19.36 6.50
C PHE A 276 7.25 20.07 6.11
N HIS A 277 6.17 19.97 6.90
CA HIS A 277 4.85 20.54 6.65
C HIS A 277 4.23 20.03 5.35
N ALA A 278 4.18 18.72 5.15
CA ALA A 278 3.52 18.12 4.01
C ALA A 278 2.03 18.49 3.97
N ASP A 279 1.54 18.85 2.79
CA ASP A 279 0.11 19.09 2.54
C ASP A 279 -0.62 17.79 2.16
N ILE A 280 0.12 16.80 1.64
CA ILE A 280 -0.39 15.51 1.21
C ILE A 280 0.72 14.47 1.25
N ILE A 281 0.36 13.21 1.54
CA ILE A 281 1.28 12.07 1.54
C ILE A 281 0.79 10.98 0.59
N TYR A 282 1.71 10.43 -0.19
CA TYR A 282 1.50 9.27 -1.06
C TYR A 282 2.34 8.10 -0.54
N HIS A 283 1.70 6.96 -0.27
CA HIS A 283 2.40 5.73 0.02
C HIS A 283 2.46 4.87 -1.23
N VAL A 284 3.64 4.52 -1.70
CA VAL A 284 3.85 3.79 -2.95
C VAL A 284 4.51 2.44 -2.67
N GLY A 285 3.76 1.37 -2.86
CA GLY A 285 4.20 0.01 -2.58
C GLY A 285 3.08 -1.01 -2.73
N ALA A 286 3.32 -2.25 -2.28
CA ALA A 286 2.30 -3.31 -2.30
C ALA A 286 1.17 -2.98 -1.32
N HIS A 287 1.53 -2.69 -0.09
CA HIS A 287 0.81 -2.01 0.97
C HIS A 287 1.83 -1.20 1.76
N GLY A 288 1.37 -0.25 2.57
CA GLY A 288 2.23 0.39 3.56
C GLY A 288 2.29 -0.43 4.85
N THR A 289 2.81 0.19 5.89
CA THR A 289 2.84 -0.41 7.23
C THR A 289 1.99 0.38 8.24
N VAL A 290 1.62 1.62 7.91
CA VAL A 290 0.90 2.50 8.82
C VAL A 290 -0.50 1.98 9.16
N GLU A 291 -1.21 1.46 8.19
CA GLU A 291 -2.54 0.88 8.35
C GLU A 291 -2.57 -0.42 9.17
N TRP A 292 -1.40 -1.05 9.35
CA TRP A 292 -1.24 -2.28 10.13
C TRP A 292 -0.72 -2.04 11.55
N LEU A 293 -0.49 -0.79 11.95
CA LEU A 293 -0.06 -0.44 13.30
C LEU A 293 -1.17 -0.74 14.33
N PRO A 294 -0.83 -0.88 15.63
CA PRO A 294 -1.82 -1.12 16.69
C PRO A 294 -2.96 -0.11 16.72
N GLY A 295 -4.12 -0.58 17.14
CA GLY A 295 -5.33 0.23 17.27
C GLY A 295 -6.59 -0.53 16.86
N LYS A 296 -7.71 0.16 16.84
CA LYS A 296 -9.02 -0.39 16.48
C LYS A 296 -9.06 -0.86 15.02
N ALA A 297 -9.88 -1.84 14.73
CA ALA A 297 -10.08 -2.34 13.37
C ALA A 297 -10.79 -1.31 12.48
N LEU A 298 -11.66 -0.48 13.08
CA LEU A 298 -12.45 0.54 12.39
C LEU A 298 -12.80 1.66 13.37
N GLY A 299 -13.05 2.89 12.89
CA GLY A 299 -13.42 4.00 13.75
C GLY A 299 -12.38 4.31 14.82
N LEU A 300 -11.14 4.53 14.38
CA LEU A 300 -9.96 4.69 15.22
C LEU A 300 -10.14 5.81 16.24
N SER A 301 -9.61 5.62 17.44
CA SER A 301 -9.46 6.67 18.44
C SER A 301 -8.15 7.44 18.22
N ALA A 302 -8.05 8.63 18.82
CA ALA A 302 -6.90 9.52 18.65
C ALA A 302 -5.55 8.92 19.15
N ASP A 303 -5.61 7.85 19.92
CA ASP A 303 -4.47 7.08 20.45
C ASP A 303 -4.11 5.86 19.61
N CYS A 304 -4.88 5.51 18.58
CA CYS A 304 -4.50 4.47 17.64
C CYS A 304 -3.27 4.92 16.84
N TYR A 305 -2.30 4.04 16.67
CA TYR A 305 -1.02 4.40 16.03
C TYR A 305 -1.14 4.96 14.61
N PRO A 306 -2.03 4.47 13.73
CA PRO A 306 -2.23 5.12 12.43
C PRO A 306 -2.66 6.59 12.54
N GLU A 307 -3.52 6.91 13.52
CA GLU A 307 -3.93 8.30 13.81
C GLU A 307 -2.78 9.13 14.35
N LEU A 308 -1.95 8.57 15.25
CA LEU A 308 -0.74 9.24 15.74
C LEU A 308 0.24 9.57 14.60
N CYS A 309 0.34 8.71 13.59
CA CYS A 309 1.16 8.95 12.40
C CYS A 309 0.59 10.05 11.49
N LEU A 310 -0.64 9.89 11.04
CA LEU A 310 -1.21 10.67 9.93
C LEU A 310 -1.99 11.90 10.39
N ARG A 311 -2.80 11.75 11.45
CA ARG A 311 -3.68 12.81 11.95
C ARG A 311 -4.49 13.45 10.80
N GLU A 312 -4.32 14.74 10.59
CA GLU A 312 -5.06 15.56 9.62
C GLU A 312 -4.39 15.60 8.22
N LEU A 313 -3.38 14.73 7.96
CA LEU A 313 -2.65 14.72 6.70
C LEU A 313 -3.42 13.92 5.63
N PRO A 314 -3.84 14.53 4.51
CA PRO A 314 -4.41 13.82 3.37
C PRO A 314 -3.52 12.68 2.89
N ASN A 315 -4.07 11.47 2.85
CA ASN A 315 -3.34 10.24 2.58
C ASN A 315 -3.85 9.55 1.31
N VAL A 316 -2.95 9.19 0.42
CA VAL A 316 -3.24 8.58 -0.87
C VAL A 316 -2.36 7.34 -1.09
N TYR A 317 -2.97 6.27 -1.59
CA TYR A 317 -2.31 5.03 -1.93
C TYR A 317 -2.57 4.64 -3.38
N PRO A 318 -1.60 4.70 -4.30
CA PRO A 318 -1.61 3.84 -5.48
C PRO A 318 -1.57 2.38 -5.04
N TYR A 319 -2.64 1.62 -5.31
CA TYR A 319 -2.84 0.28 -4.77
C TYR A 319 -3.29 -0.70 -5.85
N ILE A 320 -2.83 -1.94 -5.78
CA ILE A 320 -3.18 -2.97 -6.75
C ILE A 320 -4.65 -3.41 -6.57
N VAL A 321 -5.42 -3.40 -7.67
CA VAL A 321 -6.90 -3.61 -7.60
C VAL A 321 -7.31 -5.02 -7.21
N ASN A 322 -6.44 -6.03 -7.35
CA ASN A 322 -6.77 -7.42 -7.06
C ASN A 322 -6.47 -7.87 -5.61
N LEU A 323 -6.07 -6.94 -4.72
CA LEU A 323 -5.91 -7.17 -3.28
C LEU A 323 -6.84 -6.26 -2.44
N PRO A 324 -8.16 -6.33 -2.66
CA PRO A 324 -9.10 -5.43 -1.98
C PRO A 324 -9.11 -5.59 -0.46
N GLY A 325 -8.87 -6.79 0.06
CA GLY A 325 -8.84 -7.05 1.50
C GLY A 325 -7.77 -6.24 2.24
N GLU A 326 -6.58 -6.13 1.67
CA GLU A 326 -5.51 -5.31 2.23
C GLU A 326 -5.74 -3.81 1.96
N GLY A 327 -6.20 -3.45 0.75
CA GLY A 327 -6.51 -2.06 0.41
C GLY A 327 -7.55 -1.44 1.34
N THR A 328 -8.53 -2.21 1.80
CA THR A 328 -9.54 -1.72 2.76
C THR A 328 -8.95 -1.35 4.13
N GLN A 329 -7.83 -1.94 4.54
CA GLN A 329 -7.15 -1.52 5.76
C GLN A 329 -6.66 -0.06 5.63
N ALA A 330 -6.04 0.28 4.50
CA ALA A 330 -5.61 1.66 4.26
C ALA A 330 -6.80 2.64 4.22
N LYS A 331 -7.94 2.27 3.60
CA LYS A 331 -9.16 3.11 3.60
C LYS A 331 -9.69 3.34 5.01
N ARG A 332 -9.84 2.28 5.78
CA ARG A 332 -10.60 2.28 7.05
C ARG A 332 -9.75 2.63 8.26
N ARG A 333 -8.43 2.44 8.17
CA ARG A 333 -7.51 2.68 9.27
C ARG A 333 -6.50 3.81 9.02
N ALA A 334 -6.47 4.36 7.81
CA ALA A 334 -5.55 5.43 7.45
C ALA A 334 -6.22 6.54 6.61
N ALA A 335 -7.57 6.57 6.56
CA ALA A 335 -8.36 7.52 5.79
C ALA A 335 -7.86 7.72 4.35
N ALA A 336 -7.39 6.64 3.72
CA ALA A 336 -6.72 6.70 2.43
C ALA A 336 -7.70 6.79 1.26
N VAL A 337 -7.34 7.61 0.27
CA VAL A 337 -7.85 7.51 -1.09
C VAL A 337 -7.02 6.48 -1.84
N LEU A 338 -7.64 5.37 -2.27
CA LEU A 338 -6.94 4.35 -3.06
C LEU A 338 -7.01 4.70 -4.54
N ILE A 339 -5.87 4.73 -5.21
CA ILE A 339 -5.81 4.85 -6.66
C ILE A 339 -5.51 3.47 -7.22
N GLY A 340 -6.54 2.81 -7.75
CA GLY A 340 -6.40 1.46 -8.28
C GLY A 340 -5.44 1.41 -9.47
N HIS A 341 -4.52 0.45 -9.48
CA HIS A 341 -3.65 0.17 -10.63
C HIS A 341 -3.74 -1.30 -11.04
N MET A 342 -3.40 -1.57 -12.31
CA MET A 342 -3.42 -2.91 -12.88
C MET A 342 -2.44 -3.85 -12.18
N PRO A 343 -2.82 -5.12 -11.95
CA PRO A 343 -1.84 -6.18 -11.71
C PRO A 343 -1.09 -6.49 -13.02
N PRO A 344 0.17 -6.94 -12.93
CA PRO A 344 0.86 -7.51 -14.09
C PRO A 344 0.14 -8.78 -14.54
N PRO A 345 0.18 -9.12 -15.85
CA PRO A 345 -0.37 -10.38 -16.34
C PRO A 345 0.39 -11.56 -15.73
N MET A 346 -0.33 -12.65 -15.54
CA MET A 346 0.25 -13.94 -15.18
C MET A 346 0.49 -14.74 -16.46
N LYS A 347 1.65 -15.38 -16.55
CA LYS A 347 1.98 -16.31 -17.62
C LYS A 347 2.53 -17.60 -17.06
N GLN A 348 2.48 -18.67 -17.82
CA GLN A 348 3.17 -19.90 -17.46
C GLN A 348 4.68 -19.68 -17.47
N ALA A 349 5.36 -20.20 -16.47
CA ALA A 349 6.81 -20.08 -16.35
C ALA A 349 7.53 -20.69 -17.55
N GLY A 350 7.05 -21.83 -18.03
CA GLY A 350 7.78 -22.65 -18.99
C GLY A 350 9.06 -23.23 -18.38
N LEU A 351 9.81 -23.93 -19.20
CA LEU A 351 11.17 -24.37 -18.84
C LEU A 351 12.14 -23.62 -19.75
N TYR A 352 13.27 -23.17 -19.17
CA TYR A 352 14.28 -22.41 -19.89
C TYR A 352 15.69 -22.94 -19.57
N GLY A 353 16.60 -22.83 -20.54
CA GLY A 353 18.02 -23.14 -20.36
C GLY A 353 18.24 -24.54 -19.82
N ALA A 354 18.94 -24.67 -18.72
CA ALA A 354 19.32 -25.98 -18.16
C ALA A 354 18.13 -26.82 -17.66
N LEU A 355 16.99 -26.21 -17.30
CA LEU A 355 15.76 -26.98 -16.97
C LEU A 355 15.11 -27.57 -18.22
N GLU A 356 15.14 -26.88 -19.34
CA GLU A 356 14.66 -27.40 -20.60
C GLU A 356 15.56 -28.54 -21.11
N GLU A 357 16.87 -28.39 -21.01
CA GLU A 357 17.82 -29.46 -21.33
C GLU A 357 17.61 -30.70 -20.45
N LEU A 358 17.31 -30.52 -19.14
CA LEU A 358 16.99 -31.61 -18.25
C LEU A 358 15.67 -32.31 -18.64
N SER A 359 14.66 -31.56 -19.06
CA SER A 359 13.39 -32.10 -19.58
C SER A 359 13.61 -32.94 -20.85
N VAL A 360 14.43 -32.45 -21.79
CA VAL A 360 14.78 -33.19 -23.00
C VAL A 360 15.54 -34.50 -22.67
N LEU A 361 16.46 -34.43 -21.71
CA LEU A 361 17.20 -35.62 -21.26
C LEU A 361 16.28 -36.66 -20.61
N LEU A 362 15.29 -36.22 -19.84
CA LEU A 362 14.26 -37.07 -19.26
C LEU A 362 13.38 -37.73 -20.33
N GLU A 363 13.02 -37.02 -21.36
CA GLU A 363 12.28 -37.56 -22.52
C GLU A 363 13.12 -38.60 -23.26
N GLN A 364 14.42 -38.38 -23.44
CA GLN A 364 15.35 -39.35 -24.01
C GLN A 364 15.41 -40.62 -23.16
N TYR A 365 15.47 -40.48 -21.84
CA TYR A 365 15.41 -41.64 -20.93
C TYR A 365 14.11 -42.43 -21.08
N ARG A 366 12.95 -41.76 -21.12
CA ARG A 366 11.64 -42.39 -21.32
C ARG A 366 11.54 -43.14 -22.68
N ASN A 367 12.17 -42.59 -23.69
CA ASN A 367 12.24 -43.25 -25.01
C ASN A 367 13.18 -44.46 -24.97
N ALA A 368 14.35 -44.33 -24.31
CA ALA A 368 15.29 -45.45 -24.15
C ALA A 368 14.68 -46.60 -23.33
N GLU A 369 13.88 -46.31 -22.31
CA GLU A 369 13.15 -47.28 -21.52
C GLU A 369 12.24 -48.16 -22.39
N LYS A 370 11.63 -47.59 -23.43
CA LYS A 370 10.73 -48.28 -24.37
C LYS A 370 11.47 -49.03 -25.47
N TYR A 371 12.58 -48.46 -25.97
CA TYR A 371 13.14 -48.88 -27.26
C TYR A 371 14.63 -49.29 -27.20
N ASP A 372 15.43 -48.79 -26.25
CA ASP A 372 16.87 -49.08 -26.15
C ASP A 372 17.40 -49.10 -24.70
N LYS A 373 17.20 -50.21 -24.02
CA LYS A 373 17.59 -50.36 -22.60
C LYS A 373 19.11 -50.28 -22.33
N LYS A 374 19.97 -50.28 -23.36
CA LYS A 374 21.42 -50.21 -23.15
C LYS A 374 21.92 -48.83 -22.76
N GLN A 375 21.14 -47.80 -23.03
CA GLN A 375 21.50 -46.43 -22.73
C GLN A 375 20.96 -45.95 -21.35
N LEU A 376 20.06 -46.69 -20.72
CA LEU A 376 19.37 -46.27 -19.51
C LEU A 376 20.32 -45.84 -18.38
N ALA A 377 21.36 -46.66 -18.10
CA ALA A 377 22.27 -46.36 -16.99
C ALA A 377 23.10 -45.08 -17.21
N ILE A 378 23.42 -44.76 -18.46
CA ILE A 378 24.17 -43.54 -18.83
C ILE A 378 23.24 -42.33 -18.67
N LEU A 379 22.04 -42.42 -19.21
CA LEU A 379 21.05 -41.32 -19.13
C LEU A 379 20.60 -41.04 -17.71
N GLU A 380 20.47 -42.10 -16.88
CA GLU A 380 20.12 -41.95 -15.47
C GLU A 380 21.22 -41.21 -14.69
N GLU A 381 22.50 -41.59 -14.92
CA GLU A 381 23.64 -40.90 -14.31
C GLU A 381 23.73 -39.41 -14.75
N GLU A 382 23.50 -39.13 -16.02
CA GLU A 382 23.47 -37.76 -16.55
C GLU A 382 22.32 -36.95 -15.95
N LEU A 383 21.11 -37.52 -15.84
CA LEU A 383 19.95 -36.89 -15.22
C LEU A 383 20.24 -36.52 -13.77
N GLN A 384 20.80 -37.47 -12.98
CA GLN A 384 21.12 -37.20 -11.57
C GLN A 384 22.18 -36.10 -11.43
N LYS A 385 23.27 -36.13 -12.20
CA LYS A 385 24.31 -35.10 -12.17
C LYS A 385 23.76 -33.73 -12.52
N LYS A 386 22.92 -33.65 -13.56
CA LYS A 386 22.33 -32.39 -14.01
C LYS A 386 21.32 -31.87 -12.99
N ALA A 387 20.49 -32.72 -12.41
CA ALA A 387 19.56 -32.36 -11.36
C ALA A 387 20.25 -31.89 -10.07
N GLU A 388 21.43 -32.47 -9.74
CA GLU A 388 22.27 -32.00 -8.63
C GLU A 388 22.90 -30.63 -8.90
N ALA A 389 23.44 -30.42 -10.11
CA ALA A 389 24.03 -29.16 -10.52
C ALA A 389 23.01 -27.99 -10.56
N LEU A 390 21.73 -28.30 -10.74
CA LEU A 390 20.63 -27.36 -10.72
C LEU A 390 20.01 -27.18 -9.32
N GLU A 391 20.61 -27.79 -8.29
CA GLU A 391 20.13 -27.71 -6.89
C GLU A 391 18.64 -28.09 -6.72
N ILE A 392 18.13 -29.00 -7.57
CA ILE A 392 16.72 -29.43 -7.48
C ILE A 392 16.47 -30.06 -6.11
N PRO A 393 15.32 -29.83 -5.46
CA PRO A 393 15.00 -30.40 -4.14
C PRO A 393 15.22 -31.92 -4.08
N LYS A 394 15.77 -32.40 -2.97
CA LYS A 394 16.07 -33.82 -2.81
C LYS A 394 14.85 -34.71 -2.97
N GLU A 395 13.71 -34.23 -2.49
CA GLU A 395 12.42 -34.91 -2.55
C GLU A 395 11.99 -35.19 -3.99
N ALA A 396 12.22 -34.24 -4.89
CA ALA A 396 11.91 -34.37 -6.32
C ALA A 396 12.92 -35.29 -7.05
N ARG A 397 14.12 -35.44 -6.53
CA ARG A 397 15.17 -36.28 -7.11
C ARG A 397 15.15 -37.78 -6.67
N VAL A 398 14.24 -38.15 -5.76
CA VAL A 398 14.13 -39.53 -5.24
C VAL A 398 13.75 -40.53 -6.34
N SER A 399 12.98 -40.09 -7.34
CA SER A 399 12.57 -40.93 -8.47
C SER A 399 12.47 -40.08 -9.75
N LEU A 400 12.54 -40.76 -10.91
CA LEU A 400 12.35 -40.09 -12.20
C LEU A 400 10.94 -39.51 -12.35
N ASP A 401 9.92 -40.18 -11.83
CA ASP A 401 8.55 -39.71 -11.81
C ASP A 401 8.42 -38.44 -10.91
N GLY A 402 9.15 -38.39 -9.79
CA GLY A 402 9.23 -37.22 -8.93
C GLY A 402 9.89 -36.02 -9.64
N LEU A 403 10.97 -36.29 -10.38
CA LEU A 403 11.66 -35.27 -11.16
C LEU A 403 10.77 -34.74 -12.31
N GLU A 404 10.06 -35.63 -13.00
CA GLU A 404 9.11 -35.28 -14.06
C GLU A 404 7.96 -34.45 -13.52
N GLY A 405 7.35 -34.88 -12.39
CA GLY A 405 6.29 -34.13 -11.74
C GLY A 405 6.73 -32.73 -11.30
N TRP A 406 7.94 -32.59 -10.76
CA TRP A 406 8.50 -31.30 -10.38
C TRP A 406 8.77 -30.37 -11.59
N LEU A 407 9.29 -30.91 -12.70
CA LEU A 407 9.48 -30.15 -13.93
C LEU A 407 8.14 -29.70 -14.53
N GLU A 408 7.11 -30.56 -14.50
CA GLU A 408 5.77 -30.20 -14.94
C GLU A 408 5.13 -29.13 -14.03
N GLU A 409 5.32 -29.20 -12.73
CA GLU A 409 4.86 -28.18 -11.79
C GLU A 409 5.50 -26.83 -12.11
N ILE A 410 6.82 -26.78 -12.36
CA ILE A 410 7.48 -25.54 -12.78
C ILE A 410 6.98 -25.08 -14.13
N ARG A 411 6.87 -25.94 -15.12
CA ARG A 411 6.40 -25.61 -16.46
C ARG A 411 5.03 -24.94 -16.43
N HIS A 412 4.13 -25.42 -15.57
CA HIS A 412 2.76 -24.93 -15.41
C HIS A 412 2.61 -23.87 -14.31
N SER A 413 3.67 -23.60 -13.55
CA SER A 413 3.61 -22.53 -12.56
C SER A 413 3.31 -21.19 -13.21
N GLN A 414 2.49 -20.37 -12.53
CA GLN A 414 2.17 -19.03 -13.01
C GLN A 414 3.15 -18.02 -12.40
N ILE A 415 3.83 -17.29 -13.27
CA ILE A 415 4.72 -16.19 -12.91
C ILE A 415 4.20 -14.87 -13.43
N ARG A 416 4.59 -13.77 -12.78
CA ARG A 416 4.25 -12.43 -13.26
C ARG A 416 5.09 -12.06 -14.48
N ASP A 417 4.44 -11.48 -15.49
CA ASP A 417 5.12 -10.95 -16.67
C ASP A 417 5.45 -9.48 -16.50
N GLY A 418 6.57 -9.21 -15.84
CA GLY A 418 7.05 -7.86 -15.53
C GLY A 418 6.29 -7.17 -14.39
N LEU A 419 6.44 -5.85 -14.28
CA LEU A 419 5.81 -5.00 -13.27
C LEU A 419 4.94 -3.93 -13.93
N HIS A 420 3.84 -3.56 -13.29
CA HIS A 420 3.05 -2.41 -13.71
C HIS A 420 3.79 -1.10 -13.42
N ILE A 421 3.65 -0.12 -14.28
CA ILE A 421 4.16 1.25 -14.06
C ILE A 421 2.96 2.19 -14.19
N LEU A 422 2.71 3.00 -13.16
CA LEU A 422 1.56 3.91 -13.11
C LEU A 422 1.46 4.79 -14.35
N GLY A 423 0.27 4.80 -14.94
CA GLY A 423 -0.08 5.61 -16.11
C GLY A 423 0.64 5.20 -17.38
N LYS A 424 1.36 4.08 -17.43
CA LYS A 424 2.07 3.61 -18.62
C LYS A 424 1.25 2.58 -19.38
N ILE A 425 0.78 2.94 -20.56
CA ILE A 425 0.10 2.02 -21.45
C ILE A 425 1.09 0.93 -21.91
N PRO A 426 0.78 -0.36 -21.76
CA PRO A 426 1.62 -1.44 -22.26
C PRO A 426 1.68 -1.42 -23.80
N VAL A 427 2.81 -1.80 -24.37
CA VAL A 427 3.04 -1.84 -25.82
C VAL A 427 3.69 -3.15 -26.24
N GLY A 428 3.58 -3.49 -27.54
CA GLY A 428 4.22 -4.68 -28.12
C GLY A 428 3.72 -5.98 -27.48
N THR A 429 4.62 -6.92 -27.25
CA THR A 429 4.33 -8.24 -26.68
C THR A 429 3.65 -8.17 -25.31
N ARG A 430 3.98 -7.14 -24.51
CA ARG A 430 3.35 -6.95 -23.21
C ARG A 430 1.86 -6.61 -23.31
N MET A 431 1.46 -5.82 -24.31
CA MET A 431 0.05 -5.56 -24.58
C MET A 431 -0.68 -6.87 -24.95
N GLU A 432 -0.06 -7.71 -25.76
CA GLU A 432 -0.64 -9.00 -26.16
C GLU A 432 -0.85 -9.93 -24.96
N HIS A 433 0.16 -10.05 -24.07
CA HIS A 433 0.05 -10.87 -22.86
C HIS A 433 -1.04 -10.35 -21.90
N ILE A 434 -1.18 -9.03 -21.74
CA ILE A 434 -2.26 -8.45 -20.93
C ILE A 434 -3.62 -8.73 -21.55
N LEU A 435 -3.77 -8.57 -22.86
CA LEU A 435 -5.02 -8.86 -23.55
C LEU A 435 -5.38 -10.35 -23.46
N GLU A 436 -4.41 -11.25 -23.55
CA GLU A 436 -4.62 -12.68 -23.37
C GLU A 436 -5.10 -12.98 -21.93
N PHE A 437 -4.41 -12.43 -20.92
CA PHE A 437 -4.79 -12.56 -19.53
C PHE A 437 -6.21 -12.05 -19.25
N LEU A 438 -6.62 -10.94 -19.84
CA LEU A 438 -7.94 -10.33 -19.66
C LEU A 438 -9.04 -11.03 -20.44
N SER A 439 -8.74 -11.66 -21.58
CA SER A 439 -9.72 -12.27 -22.49
C SER A 439 -10.49 -13.44 -21.87
N THR A 440 -10.02 -13.99 -20.75
CA THR A 440 -10.72 -15.04 -19.99
C THR A 440 -12.05 -14.55 -19.39
N GLY A 441 -12.25 -13.24 -19.25
CA GLY A 441 -13.46 -12.61 -18.71
C GLY A 441 -14.61 -12.42 -19.70
N GLY A 442 -14.47 -12.87 -20.96
CA GLY A 442 -15.53 -12.89 -21.97
C GLY A 442 -15.79 -11.56 -22.69
N GLU A 443 -14.95 -10.53 -22.51
CA GLU A 443 -14.97 -9.31 -23.33
C GLU A 443 -14.12 -9.46 -24.61
N THR A 444 -14.46 -8.69 -25.66
CA THR A 444 -13.66 -8.70 -26.88
C THR A 444 -12.33 -7.97 -26.68
N ARG A 445 -11.32 -8.37 -27.47
CA ARG A 445 -9.98 -7.75 -27.39
C ARG A 445 -9.99 -6.26 -27.72
N GLU A 446 -10.87 -5.83 -28.61
CA GLU A 446 -11.04 -4.42 -28.99
C GLU A 446 -11.50 -3.58 -27.79
N VAL A 447 -12.54 -4.03 -27.09
CA VAL A 447 -13.06 -3.37 -25.89
C VAL A 447 -12.01 -3.33 -24.77
N LEU A 448 -11.32 -4.44 -24.54
CA LEU A 448 -10.24 -4.50 -23.56
C LEU A 448 -9.09 -3.55 -23.91
N LYS A 449 -8.72 -3.47 -25.19
CA LYS A 449 -7.69 -2.57 -25.68
C LYS A 449 -8.06 -1.10 -25.47
N GLU A 450 -9.32 -0.73 -25.76
CA GLU A 450 -9.84 0.63 -25.50
C GLU A 450 -9.74 0.98 -24.01
N ARG A 451 -10.13 0.06 -23.13
CA ARG A 451 -10.02 0.27 -21.66
C ARG A 451 -8.57 0.41 -21.19
N LEU A 452 -7.64 -0.32 -21.76
CA LEU A 452 -6.22 -0.22 -21.45
C LEU A 452 -5.61 1.10 -21.92
N GLN A 453 -6.18 1.78 -22.95
CA GLN A 453 -5.77 3.14 -23.33
C GLN A 453 -6.08 4.17 -22.23
N GLU A 454 -6.97 3.84 -21.29
CA GLU A 454 -7.34 4.71 -20.18
C GLU A 454 -6.43 4.59 -18.95
N ILE A 455 -5.40 3.71 -18.96
CA ILE A 455 -4.40 3.57 -17.88
C ILE A 455 -3.79 4.91 -17.42
N PRO A 456 -3.57 5.93 -18.27
CA PRO A 456 -3.13 7.25 -17.84
C PRO A 456 -4.01 7.90 -16.76
N LYS A 457 -5.29 7.50 -16.62
CA LYS A 457 -6.18 7.95 -15.55
C LYS A 457 -5.63 7.65 -14.15
N GLU A 458 -4.71 6.71 -14.00
CA GLU A 458 -4.01 6.46 -12.73
C GLU A 458 -3.19 7.69 -12.29
N LEU A 459 -2.49 8.35 -13.22
CA LEU A 459 -1.77 9.59 -12.94
C LEU A 459 -2.72 10.80 -12.88
N ASP A 460 -3.80 10.80 -13.65
CA ASP A 460 -4.83 11.85 -13.54
C ASP A 460 -5.46 11.85 -12.15
N ALA A 461 -5.67 10.67 -11.54
CA ALA A 461 -6.16 10.55 -10.18
C ALA A 461 -5.14 11.06 -9.14
N VAL A 462 -3.83 10.79 -9.34
CA VAL A 462 -2.76 11.38 -8.53
C VAL A 462 -2.81 12.91 -8.61
N CYS A 463 -2.91 13.46 -9.81
CA CYS A 463 -3.04 14.89 -10.02
C CYS A 463 -4.32 15.47 -9.39
N ALA A 464 -5.44 14.74 -9.48
CA ALA A 464 -6.70 15.15 -8.85
C ALA A 464 -6.57 15.26 -7.33
N THR A 465 -5.93 14.27 -6.67
CA THR A 465 -5.70 14.34 -5.21
C THR A 465 -4.75 15.48 -4.82
N PHE A 466 -3.71 15.74 -5.61
CA PHE A 466 -2.81 16.89 -5.42
C PHE A 466 -3.55 18.24 -5.52
N GLU A 467 -4.55 18.31 -6.39
CA GLU A 467 -5.41 19.48 -6.55
C GLU A 467 -6.57 19.53 -5.53
N GLY A 468 -6.65 18.56 -4.60
CA GLY A 468 -7.74 18.45 -3.63
C GLY A 468 -9.09 18.11 -4.27
N ARG A 469 -9.09 17.41 -5.41
CA ARG A 469 -10.30 17.03 -6.14
C ARG A 469 -10.74 15.60 -5.82
N PHE A 470 -12.03 15.33 -6.03
CA PHE A 470 -12.64 14.03 -5.86
C PHE A 470 -12.08 13.01 -6.86
N VAL A 471 -11.77 11.81 -6.36
CA VAL A 471 -11.43 10.64 -7.19
C VAL A 471 -12.65 9.72 -7.24
N PRO A 472 -13.24 9.47 -8.42
CA PRO A 472 -14.43 8.65 -8.54
C PRO A 472 -14.22 7.22 -8.02
N PRO A 473 -15.25 6.60 -7.41
CA PRO A 473 -15.17 5.21 -6.96
C PRO A 473 -15.03 4.24 -8.14
N GLY A 474 -14.53 3.03 -7.84
CA GLY A 474 -14.43 1.96 -8.82
C GLY A 474 -14.40 0.58 -8.18
N GLY A 475 -14.61 -0.44 -8.99
CA GLY A 475 -14.54 -1.82 -8.56
C GLY A 475 -13.11 -2.27 -8.26
N SER A 476 -13.01 -3.30 -7.44
CA SER A 476 -11.80 -4.06 -7.16
C SER A 476 -12.00 -5.51 -7.55
N GLY A 477 -10.94 -6.28 -7.63
CA GLY A 477 -10.98 -7.69 -7.98
C GLY A 477 -9.99 -8.07 -9.07
N CYS A 478 -10.11 -9.29 -9.57
CA CYS A 478 -9.23 -9.79 -10.62
C CYS A 478 -9.71 -9.31 -11.99
N PRO A 479 -8.94 -8.46 -12.71
CA PRO A 479 -9.38 -7.93 -14.00
C PRO A 479 -9.66 -9.01 -15.06
N SER A 480 -9.05 -10.20 -14.94
CA SER A 480 -9.33 -11.31 -15.86
C SER A 480 -10.71 -11.97 -15.66
N ARG A 481 -11.36 -11.74 -14.52
CA ARG A 481 -12.72 -12.23 -14.23
C ARG A 481 -13.76 -11.13 -14.29
N ASP A 482 -13.40 -9.94 -13.79
CA ASP A 482 -14.30 -8.82 -13.54
C ASP A 482 -13.85 -7.55 -14.29
N SER A 483 -13.35 -7.70 -15.53
CA SER A 483 -12.77 -6.58 -16.30
C SER A 483 -13.70 -5.37 -16.43
N ARG A 484 -15.02 -5.61 -16.53
CA ARG A 484 -16.02 -4.53 -16.69
C ARG A 484 -16.09 -3.60 -15.50
N GLU A 485 -15.88 -4.10 -14.29
CA GLU A 485 -15.99 -3.33 -13.05
C GLU A 485 -14.66 -2.73 -12.64
N VAL A 486 -13.58 -3.47 -12.88
CA VAL A 486 -12.24 -3.09 -12.46
C VAL A 486 -11.59 -2.11 -13.43
N LEU A 487 -11.87 -2.22 -14.73
CA LEU A 487 -11.31 -1.35 -15.76
C LEU A 487 -12.28 -0.21 -16.16
N PRO A 488 -11.77 1.00 -16.45
CA PRO A 488 -10.36 1.42 -16.32
C PRO A 488 -9.92 1.56 -14.86
N THR A 489 -8.62 1.40 -14.62
CA THR A 489 -7.97 1.71 -13.34
C THR A 489 -7.88 3.22 -13.09
N GLY A 490 -7.25 3.67 -12.01
CA GLY A 490 -7.17 5.09 -11.66
C GLY A 490 -8.40 5.59 -10.88
N ARG A 491 -9.16 4.70 -10.26
CA ARG A 491 -10.33 5.03 -9.45
C ARG A 491 -10.09 4.69 -7.97
N ASN A 492 -10.82 5.37 -7.07
CA ASN A 492 -10.83 5.06 -5.64
C ASN A 492 -11.63 3.77 -5.41
N PHE A 493 -10.97 2.62 -5.51
CA PHE A 493 -11.67 1.34 -5.48
C PHE A 493 -12.20 0.99 -4.08
N TYR A 494 -13.34 0.30 -4.06
CA TYR A 494 -13.99 -0.21 -2.85
C TYR A 494 -13.68 -1.70 -2.65
N GLY A 495 -13.72 -2.15 -1.37
CA GLY A 495 -13.32 -3.51 -0.99
C GLY A 495 -14.37 -4.59 -1.18
N LEU A 496 -15.65 -4.23 -1.32
CA LEU A 496 -16.74 -5.16 -1.47
C LEU A 496 -17.46 -4.94 -2.79
N HIS A 497 -17.78 -6.04 -3.49
CA HIS A 497 -18.62 -5.98 -4.67
C HIS A 497 -20.07 -5.68 -4.27
N PRO A 498 -20.76 -4.69 -4.90
CA PRO A 498 -22.13 -4.33 -4.54
C PRO A 498 -23.13 -5.49 -4.56
N GLY A 499 -22.90 -6.49 -5.43
CA GLY A 499 -23.74 -7.70 -5.52
C GLY A 499 -23.49 -8.74 -4.42
N GLN A 500 -22.55 -8.48 -3.50
CA GLN A 500 -22.24 -9.35 -2.34
C GLN A 500 -22.78 -8.77 -1.01
N ILE A 501 -23.37 -7.59 -1.05
CA ILE A 501 -24.06 -6.94 0.05
C ILE A 501 -25.57 -7.20 -0.08
#